data_a8f0743dccdd45c4c0718b95c65036bb
#
_entry.id   a8f0743dccdd45c4c0718b95c65036bb
#
_cell.length_a   1.000
_cell.length_b   1.000
_cell.length_c   1.000
_cell.angle_alpha   90.00
_cell.angle_beta   90.00
_cell.angle_gamma   90.00
#
_symmetry.space_group_name_H-M   'P 1'
#
loop_
_entity.id
_entity.type
_entity.pdbx_description
1 polymer ?
#
loop_
_entity_poly.entity_id
_entity_poly.type
_entity_poly.pdbx_seq_one_letter_code
_entity_poly.pdbx_strand_id
1 'polypeptide(L)'
;YGITGSGKTEVYLQLIAKALELGKSAIMLVPEISLTPQMVDRFLARFGDKIAVLHSKLSAGERYDQWNKIKETKAPIVIGARSAIFAPVKNLGIIIIDEEHDMSYKSDMSPRYHAKELAKYITEKSSCPLVLGSATPDISTYKQGLDNDIALFTLSKRANNASLPKVEIVDLRQELAV
;
A
#
# COMPACT_ATOMS: atom_id res chain seq x y z
N TYR A 1 -5.51 11.78 0.18
CA TYR A 1 -5.76 11.07 -1.08
C TYR A 1 -5.03 11.76 -2.23
N GLY A 2 -4.95 11.15 -3.41
CA GLY A 2 -4.28 11.79 -4.54
C GLY A 2 -4.62 11.14 -5.87
N ILE A 3 -4.80 11.97 -6.91
CA ILE A 3 -5.09 11.51 -8.25
C ILE A 3 -4.00 10.55 -8.78
N THR A 4 -4.34 9.72 -9.75
CA THR A 4 -3.37 8.81 -10.39
C THR A 4 -2.20 9.60 -10.97
N GLY A 5 -0.96 9.18 -10.65
CA GLY A 5 0.26 9.89 -11.04
C GLY A 5 0.60 11.14 -10.19
N SER A 6 -0.06 11.35 -9.05
CA SER A 6 0.21 12.48 -8.16
C SER A 6 1.47 12.32 -7.29
N GLY A 7 2.16 11.18 -7.37
CA GLY A 7 3.35 10.93 -6.57
C GLY A 7 3.09 10.23 -5.23
N LYS A 8 1.93 9.60 -5.02
CA LYS A 8 1.65 8.82 -3.79
C LYS A 8 2.80 7.88 -3.43
N THR A 9 3.31 7.12 -4.41
CA THR A 9 4.42 6.18 -4.19
C THR A 9 5.68 6.87 -3.65
N GLU A 10 6.00 8.07 -4.13
CA GLU A 10 7.16 8.82 -3.61
C GLU A 10 6.96 9.22 -2.14
N VAL A 11 5.74 9.61 -1.77
CA VAL A 11 5.41 9.87 -0.36
C VAL A 11 5.62 8.62 0.49
N TYR A 12 5.19 7.45 0.02
CA TYR A 12 5.41 6.19 0.73
C TYR A 12 6.90 5.87 0.90
N LEU A 13 7.69 6.06 -0.17
CA LEU A 13 9.14 5.86 -0.13
C LEU A 13 9.81 6.76 0.92
N GLN A 14 9.42 8.03 1.00
CA GLN A 14 9.95 8.97 1.98
C GLN A 14 9.54 8.61 3.41
N LEU A 15 8.29 8.19 3.63
CA LEU A 15 7.82 7.76 4.95
C LEU A 15 8.54 6.51 5.44
N ILE A 16 8.75 5.53 4.54
CA ILE A 16 9.51 4.32 4.84
C ILE A 16 10.97 4.68 5.17
N ALA A 17 11.60 5.55 4.36
CA ALA A 17 12.96 6.02 4.64
C ALA A 17 13.05 6.65 6.03
N LYS A 18 12.07 7.48 6.39
CA LYS A 18 12.01 8.10 7.71
C LYS A 18 11.85 7.10 8.85
N ALA A 19 11.05 6.06 8.67
CA ALA A 19 10.93 4.98 9.64
C ALA A 19 12.27 4.25 9.83
N LEU A 20 12.99 3.95 8.75
CA LEU A 20 14.32 3.31 8.81
C LEU A 20 15.38 4.19 9.49
N GLU A 21 15.40 5.50 9.26
CA GLU A 21 16.28 6.45 9.94
C GLU A 21 16.09 6.42 11.46
N LEU A 22 14.87 6.15 11.91
CA LEU A 22 14.52 5.97 13.33
C LEU A 22 14.78 4.55 13.86
N GLY A 23 15.45 3.69 13.07
CA GLY A 23 15.71 2.30 13.44
C GLY A 23 14.45 1.43 13.53
N LYS A 24 13.39 1.81 12.80
CA LYS A 24 12.10 1.12 12.81
C LYS A 24 11.85 0.40 11.48
N SER A 25 10.91 -0.56 11.52
CA SER A 25 10.49 -1.33 10.35
C SER A 25 9.20 -0.76 9.73
N ALA A 26 8.94 -1.13 8.47
CA ALA A 26 7.77 -0.70 7.74
C ALA A 26 7.04 -1.88 7.09
N ILE A 27 5.71 -1.84 7.08
CA ILE A 27 4.86 -2.75 6.30
C ILE A 27 4.11 -1.90 5.27
N MET A 28 4.18 -2.30 4.01
CA MET A 28 3.38 -1.72 2.94
C MET A 28 2.50 -2.79 2.30
N LEU A 29 1.21 -2.59 2.37
CA LEU A 29 0.22 -3.43 1.72
C LEU A 29 -0.19 -2.80 0.39
N VAL A 30 -0.24 -3.63 -0.64
CA VAL A 30 -0.72 -3.25 -1.97
C VAL A 30 -1.68 -4.32 -2.49
N PRO A 31 -2.67 -3.98 -3.33
CA PRO A 31 -3.46 -4.99 -4.03
C PRO A 31 -2.53 -5.91 -4.83
N GLU A 32 -2.82 -7.21 -4.86
CA GLU A 32 -1.94 -8.17 -5.51
C GLU A 32 -1.70 -7.86 -6.99
N ILE A 33 -2.70 -7.32 -7.67
CA ILE A 33 -2.61 -6.87 -9.06
C ILE A 33 -1.66 -5.67 -9.24
N SER A 34 -1.47 -4.87 -8.20
CA SER A 34 -0.59 -3.70 -8.19
C SER A 34 0.85 -4.04 -7.79
N LEU A 35 1.08 -5.27 -7.29
CA LEU A 35 2.42 -5.76 -6.94
C LEU A 35 3.17 -6.22 -8.19
N THR A 36 3.41 -5.29 -9.09
CA THR A 36 4.12 -5.53 -10.36
C THR A 36 5.64 -5.52 -10.15
N PRO A 37 6.43 -6.20 -11.00
CA PRO A 37 7.89 -6.11 -10.97
C PRO A 37 8.38 -4.66 -10.98
N GLN A 38 7.79 -3.81 -11.82
CA GLN A 38 8.14 -2.41 -11.94
C GLN A 38 7.92 -1.63 -10.62
N MET A 39 6.88 -1.97 -9.87
CA MET A 39 6.66 -1.38 -8.55
C MET A 39 7.72 -1.85 -7.57
N VAL A 40 8.00 -3.14 -7.51
CA VAL A 40 9.03 -3.72 -6.64
C VAL A 40 10.40 -3.14 -6.96
N ASP A 41 10.77 -3.01 -8.24
CA ASP A 41 12.05 -2.45 -8.69
C ASP A 41 12.28 -1.03 -8.18
N ARG A 42 11.24 -0.20 -8.10
CA ARG A 42 11.35 1.16 -7.53
C ARG A 42 11.78 1.15 -6.06
N PHE A 43 11.24 0.20 -5.30
CA PHE A 43 11.61 0.04 -3.89
C PHE A 43 13.01 -0.56 -3.76
N LEU A 44 13.34 -1.58 -4.56
CA LEU A 44 14.68 -2.18 -4.60
C LEU A 44 15.75 -1.15 -4.97
N ALA A 45 15.48 -0.29 -5.96
CA ALA A 45 16.40 0.77 -6.36
C ALA A 45 16.70 1.76 -5.22
N ARG A 46 15.75 1.98 -4.29
CA ARG A 46 15.92 2.92 -3.18
C ARG A 46 16.47 2.28 -1.92
N PHE A 47 16.08 1.03 -1.61
CA PHE A 47 16.36 0.40 -0.32
C PHE A 47 17.22 -0.86 -0.43
N GLY A 48 17.51 -1.33 -1.65
CA GLY A 48 18.33 -2.52 -1.88
C GLY A 48 17.76 -3.76 -1.19
N ASP A 49 18.64 -4.52 -0.56
CA ASP A 49 18.33 -5.81 0.08
C ASP A 49 17.50 -5.70 1.38
N LYS A 50 17.18 -4.48 1.81
CA LYS A 50 16.38 -4.25 3.03
C LYS A 50 14.90 -4.55 2.85
N ILE A 51 14.48 -5.11 1.71
CA ILE A 51 13.10 -5.38 1.36
C ILE A 51 12.83 -6.88 1.36
N ALA A 52 11.72 -7.28 1.94
CA ALA A 52 11.08 -8.57 1.73
C ALA A 52 9.76 -8.38 0.98
N VAL A 53 9.53 -9.19 -0.06
CA VAL A 53 8.31 -9.15 -0.85
C VAL A 53 7.49 -10.39 -0.58
N LEU A 54 6.21 -10.23 -0.19
CA LEU A 54 5.30 -11.32 0.15
C LEU A 54 4.07 -11.31 -0.76
N HIS A 55 3.90 -12.32 -1.59
CA HIS A 55 2.74 -12.49 -2.47
C HIS A 55 2.36 -13.96 -2.67
N SER A 56 1.20 -14.23 -3.26
CA SER A 56 0.64 -15.58 -3.41
C SER A 56 1.46 -16.48 -4.32
N LYS A 57 2.18 -15.91 -5.30
CA LYS A 57 2.98 -16.67 -6.30
C LYS A 57 4.32 -17.17 -5.77
N LEU A 58 4.74 -16.81 -4.56
CA LEU A 58 5.93 -17.37 -3.94
C LEU A 58 5.72 -18.85 -3.63
N SER A 59 6.70 -19.66 -4.00
CA SER A 59 6.82 -21.04 -3.51
C SER A 59 6.96 -21.09 -1.99
N ALA A 60 6.72 -22.24 -1.39
CA ALA A 60 6.87 -22.42 0.06
C ALA A 60 8.29 -22.08 0.54
N GLY A 61 9.31 -22.46 -0.23
CA GLY A 61 10.72 -22.14 0.07
C GLY A 61 11.02 -20.66 0.01
N GLU A 62 10.65 -19.99 -1.08
CA GLU A 62 10.83 -18.53 -1.22
C GLU A 62 10.10 -17.76 -0.11
N ARG A 63 8.89 -18.17 0.22
CA ARG A 63 8.12 -17.55 1.33
C ARG A 63 8.83 -17.73 2.66
N TYR A 64 9.38 -18.92 2.92
CA TYR A 64 10.15 -19.23 4.12
C TYR A 64 11.41 -18.35 4.21
N ASP A 65 12.12 -18.19 3.10
CA ASP A 65 13.32 -17.34 3.03
C ASP A 65 13.00 -15.87 3.29
N GLN A 66 11.93 -15.34 2.68
CA GLN A 66 11.48 -13.96 2.95
C GLN A 66 11.09 -13.80 4.41
N TRP A 67 10.35 -14.75 4.97
CA TRP A 67 9.93 -14.74 6.38
C TRP A 67 11.11 -14.72 7.34
N ASN A 68 12.14 -15.53 7.08
CA ASN A 68 13.36 -15.55 7.89
C ASN A 68 14.13 -14.22 7.79
N LYS A 69 14.28 -13.65 6.59
CA LYS A 69 14.90 -12.33 6.42
C LYS A 69 14.22 -11.25 7.28
N ILE A 70 12.89 -11.26 7.33
CA ILE A 70 12.11 -10.33 8.17
C ILE A 70 12.37 -10.61 9.66
N LYS A 71 12.22 -11.86 10.09
CA LYS A 71 12.42 -12.28 11.48
C LYS A 71 13.82 -11.96 12.01
N GLU A 72 14.84 -12.09 11.16
CA GLU A 72 16.24 -11.78 11.47
C GLU A 72 16.56 -10.27 11.34
N THR A 73 15.58 -9.45 10.99
CA THR A 73 15.72 -7.99 10.79
C THR A 73 16.66 -7.61 9.62
N LYS A 74 16.98 -8.56 8.75
CA LYS A 74 17.75 -8.33 7.51
C LYS A 74 16.92 -7.54 6.48
N ALA A 75 15.60 -7.72 6.49
CA ALA A 75 14.65 -7.00 5.65
C ALA A 75 13.61 -6.26 6.54
N PRO A 76 13.92 -5.07 7.03
CA PRO A 76 13.02 -4.29 7.87
C PRO A 76 11.83 -3.69 7.10
N ILE A 77 11.83 -3.75 5.77
CA ILE A 77 10.72 -3.31 4.92
C ILE A 77 10.02 -4.54 4.37
N VAL A 78 8.71 -4.62 4.59
CA VAL A 78 7.87 -5.67 4.02
C VAL A 78 6.89 -5.04 3.04
N ILE A 79 6.89 -5.53 1.81
CA ILE A 79 5.91 -5.14 0.79
C ILE A 79 5.14 -6.39 0.39
N GLY A 80 3.83 -6.30 0.33
CA GLY A 80 3.07 -7.47 -0.09
C GLY A 80 1.57 -7.26 -0.17
N ALA A 81 0.89 -8.33 -0.54
CA ALA A 81 -0.55 -8.39 -0.55
C ALA A 81 -1.11 -8.47 0.89
N ARG A 82 -2.41 -8.58 1.00
CA ARG A 82 -3.16 -8.64 2.26
C ARG A 82 -2.48 -9.42 3.39
N SER A 83 -1.95 -10.62 3.09
CA SER A 83 -1.33 -11.49 4.10
C SER A 83 -0.02 -10.97 4.68
N ALA A 84 0.63 -9.99 4.03
CA ALA A 84 1.86 -9.38 4.53
C ALA A 84 1.66 -8.62 5.85
N ILE A 85 0.41 -8.32 6.22
CA ILE A 85 0.07 -7.73 7.53
C ILE A 85 0.54 -8.59 8.72
N PHE A 86 0.70 -9.90 8.53
CA PHE A 86 1.16 -10.84 9.54
C PHE A 86 2.69 -11.02 9.58
N ALA A 87 3.44 -10.26 8.78
CA ALA A 87 4.89 -10.35 8.75
C ALA A 87 5.50 -10.12 10.14
N PRO A 88 6.49 -10.94 10.55
CA PRO A 88 7.06 -10.88 11.89
C PRO A 88 8.09 -9.75 12.03
N VAL A 89 7.70 -8.54 11.67
CA VAL A 89 8.56 -7.36 11.78
C VAL A 89 8.81 -7.02 13.26
N LYS A 90 10.04 -6.66 13.57
CA LYS A 90 10.40 -6.12 14.88
C LYS A 90 10.40 -4.59 14.80
N ASN A 91 10.07 -3.95 15.93
CA ASN A 91 10.11 -2.49 16.06
C ASN A 91 9.35 -1.75 14.94
N LEU A 92 8.08 -2.11 14.74
CA LEU A 92 7.24 -1.52 13.69
C LEU A 92 7.13 0.01 13.86
N GLY A 93 7.38 0.74 12.79
CA GLY A 93 7.35 2.20 12.74
C GLY A 93 6.23 2.78 11.90
N ILE A 94 5.72 2.03 10.93
CA ILE A 94 4.65 2.50 10.04
C ILE A 94 3.97 1.31 9.32
N ILE A 95 2.67 1.44 9.11
CA ILE A 95 1.94 0.62 8.13
C ILE A 95 1.37 1.54 7.05
N ILE A 96 1.57 1.17 5.80
CA ILE A 96 1.01 1.87 4.63
C ILE A 96 0.10 0.90 3.90
N ILE A 97 -1.10 1.34 3.53
CA ILE A 97 -2.03 0.60 2.68
C ILE A 97 -2.31 1.43 1.44
N ASP A 98 -1.81 1.00 0.29
CA ASP A 98 -2.10 1.63 -0.99
C ASP A 98 -3.43 1.09 -1.56
N GLU A 99 -4.15 1.94 -2.29
CA GLU A 99 -5.50 1.67 -2.80
C GLU A 99 -6.41 1.05 -1.71
N GLU A 100 -6.53 1.76 -0.57
CA GLU A 100 -7.15 1.28 0.68
C GLU A 100 -8.61 0.83 0.53
N HIS A 101 -9.26 1.27 -0.56
CA HIS A 101 -10.63 0.91 -0.92
C HIS A 101 -10.74 -0.48 -1.58
N ASP A 102 -9.61 -1.09 -1.96
CA ASP A 102 -9.62 -2.34 -2.72
C ASP A 102 -10.19 -3.50 -1.89
N MET A 103 -11.17 -4.21 -2.48
CA MET A 103 -11.86 -5.32 -1.82
C MET A 103 -10.95 -6.52 -1.54
N SER A 104 -9.79 -6.62 -2.19
CA SER A 104 -8.83 -7.71 -1.94
C SER A 104 -8.25 -7.71 -0.52
N TYR A 105 -8.38 -6.60 0.21
CA TYR A 105 -7.98 -6.51 1.61
C TYR A 105 -8.91 -7.26 2.57
N LYS A 106 -10.08 -7.69 2.12
CA LYS A 106 -10.99 -8.56 2.86
C LYS A 106 -10.68 -10.03 2.56
N SER A 107 -10.56 -10.85 3.60
CA SER A 107 -10.42 -12.31 3.45
C SER A 107 -11.78 -12.99 3.52
N ASP A 108 -12.12 -13.72 2.47
CA ASP A 108 -13.32 -14.58 2.48
C ASP A 108 -13.04 -15.98 3.02
N MET A 109 -11.76 -16.36 3.09
CA MET A 109 -11.32 -17.65 3.67
C MET A 109 -11.13 -17.54 5.18
N SER A 110 -11.35 -18.64 5.88
CA SER A 110 -11.10 -18.72 7.34
C SER A 110 -9.59 -18.76 7.63
N PRO A 111 -9.10 -17.94 8.60
CA PRO A 111 -9.84 -16.96 9.37
C PRO A 111 -10.22 -15.73 8.53
N ARG A 112 -11.46 -15.30 8.62
CA ARG A 112 -11.93 -14.09 7.93
C ARG A 112 -11.42 -12.85 8.65
N TYR A 113 -10.81 -11.92 7.89
CA TYR A 113 -10.32 -10.66 8.42
C TYR A 113 -10.30 -9.58 7.35
N HIS A 114 -10.22 -8.34 7.76
CA HIS A 114 -9.96 -7.20 6.90
C HIS A 114 -8.60 -6.60 7.25
N ALA A 115 -7.67 -6.53 6.28
CA ALA A 115 -6.31 -6.08 6.56
C ALA A 115 -6.25 -4.63 7.08
N LYS A 116 -7.15 -3.75 6.62
CA LYS A 116 -7.24 -2.36 7.12
C LYS A 116 -7.61 -2.32 8.61
N GLU A 117 -8.54 -3.14 9.06
CA GLU A 117 -8.94 -3.19 10.48
C GLU A 117 -7.82 -3.79 11.36
N LEU A 118 -7.15 -4.83 10.86
CA LEU A 118 -5.97 -5.36 11.53
C LEU A 118 -4.84 -4.33 11.61
N ALA A 119 -4.60 -3.58 10.52
CA ALA A 119 -3.59 -2.53 10.51
C ALA A 119 -3.88 -1.45 11.54
N LYS A 120 -5.13 -1.00 11.68
CA LYS A 120 -5.55 -0.07 12.73
C LYS A 120 -5.19 -0.62 14.12
N TYR A 121 -5.62 -1.85 14.41
CA TYR A 121 -5.34 -2.49 15.70
C TYR A 121 -3.83 -2.61 15.97
N ILE A 122 -3.04 -3.06 14.99
CA ILE A 122 -1.60 -3.23 15.13
C ILE A 122 -0.91 -1.88 15.36
N THR A 123 -1.29 -0.85 14.60
CA THR A 123 -0.67 0.49 14.73
C THR A 123 -1.01 1.16 16.05
N GLU A 124 -2.22 1.00 16.57
CA GLU A 124 -2.59 1.43 17.92
C GLU A 124 -1.72 0.76 18.98
N LYS A 125 -1.58 -0.57 18.92
CA LYS A 125 -0.74 -1.34 19.86
C LYS A 125 0.75 -1.00 19.78
N SER A 126 1.24 -0.71 18.59
CA SER A 126 2.65 -0.39 18.34
C SER A 126 2.96 1.11 18.46
N SER A 127 1.96 1.95 18.71
CA SER A 127 2.08 3.41 18.76
C SER A 127 2.80 3.96 17.52
N CYS A 128 2.38 3.51 16.34
CA CYS A 128 2.94 3.95 15.07
C CYS A 128 1.83 4.40 14.09
N PRO A 129 2.14 5.26 13.12
CA PRO A 129 1.15 5.74 12.17
C PRO A 129 0.66 4.65 11.20
N LEU A 130 -0.63 4.73 10.85
CA LEU A 130 -1.25 4.07 9.70
C LEU A 130 -1.46 5.09 8.60
N VAL A 131 -0.98 4.81 7.39
CA VAL A 131 -1.19 5.64 6.21
C VAL A 131 -2.08 4.90 5.22
N LEU A 132 -3.20 5.51 4.88
CA LEU A 132 -4.15 5.01 3.90
C LEU A 132 -4.02 5.85 2.62
N GLY A 133 -3.71 5.24 1.50
CA GLY A 133 -3.55 5.90 0.22
C GLY A 133 -4.55 5.42 -0.80
N SER A 134 -5.13 6.35 -1.57
CA SER A 134 -6.05 6.03 -2.67
C SER A 134 -6.24 7.22 -3.60
N ALA A 135 -6.57 6.93 -4.85
CA ALA A 135 -7.13 7.93 -5.78
C ALA A 135 -8.65 8.06 -5.63
N THR A 136 -9.30 7.01 -5.15
CA THR A 136 -10.74 6.87 -4.94
C THR A 136 -10.98 6.28 -3.55
N PRO A 137 -10.79 7.05 -2.47
CA PRO A 137 -10.88 6.53 -1.12
C PRO A 137 -12.28 5.97 -0.82
N ASP A 138 -12.32 4.99 0.07
CA ASP A 138 -13.58 4.52 0.65
C ASP A 138 -14.35 5.69 1.27
N ILE A 139 -15.66 5.71 1.06
CA ILE A 139 -16.54 6.81 1.52
C ILE A 139 -16.41 7.01 3.03
N SER A 140 -16.34 5.94 3.80
CA SER A 140 -16.20 5.99 5.25
C SER A 140 -14.85 6.59 5.67
N THR A 141 -13.76 6.18 5.02
CA THR A 141 -12.42 6.72 5.28
C THR A 141 -12.34 8.20 4.89
N TYR A 142 -12.90 8.58 3.75
CA TYR A 142 -12.92 9.97 3.29
C TYR A 142 -13.73 10.86 4.24
N LYS A 143 -14.89 10.37 4.71
CA LYS A 143 -15.69 11.08 5.70
C LYS A 143 -14.93 11.32 7.00
N GLN A 144 -14.24 10.31 7.54
CA GLN A 144 -13.38 10.47 8.73
C GLN A 144 -12.33 11.59 8.53
N GLY A 145 -11.78 11.71 7.31
CA GLY A 145 -10.88 12.80 6.97
C GLY A 145 -11.55 14.16 6.93
N LEU A 146 -12.78 14.28 6.43
CA LEU A 146 -13.56 15.53 6.42
C LEU A 146 -14.00 15.96 7.83
N ASP A 147 -14.31 14.98 8.68
CA ASP A 147 -14.74 15.22 10.07
C ASP A 147 -13.53 15.48 11.01
N ASN A 148 -12.29 15.42 10.49
CA ASN A 148 -11.02 15.55 11.23
C ASN A 148 -10.77 14.44 12.26
N ASP A 149 -11.39 13.27 12.13
CA ASP A 149 -11.10 12.09 12.94
C ASP A 149 -9.73 11.50 12.58
N ILE A 150 -9.33 11.66 11.30
CA ILE A 150 -8.00 11.34 10.78
C ILE A 150 -7.44 12.51 9.96
N ALA A 151 -6.12 12.65 9.91
CA ALA A 151 -5.48 13.68 9.10
C ALA A 151 -5.66 13.40 7.60
N LEU A 152 -6.25 14.33 6.86
CA LEU A 152 -6.49 14.23 5.42
C LEU A 152 -5.45 15.06 4.65
N PHE A 153 -4.64 14.39 3.82
CA PHE A 153 -3.68 15.03 2.92
C PHE A 153 -4.14 14.85 1.47
N THR A 154 -4.10 15.91 0.67
CA THR A 154 -4.56 15.90 -0.73
C THR A 154 -3.43 16.21 -1.69
N LEU A 155 -3.18 15.30 -2.64
CA LEU A 155 -2.26 15.50 -3.77
C LEU A 155 -3.08 15.76 -5.03
N SER A 156 -3.31 17.05 -5.34
CA SER A 156 -4.20 17.49 -6.42
C SER A 156 -3.53 17.61 -7.78
N LYS A 157 -2.18 17.59 -7.85
CA LYS A 157 -1.41 17.77 -9.09
C LYS A 157 -0.68 16.48 -9.47
N ARG A 158 -0.55 16.23 -10.78
CA ARG A 158 0.33 15.16 -11.28
C ARG A 158 1.79 15.56 -11.13
N ALA A 159 2.64 14.60 -10.74
CA ALA A 159 4.07 14.85 -10.49
C ALA A 159 4.83 15.37 -11.72
N ASN A 160 4.41 14.99 -12.92
CA ASN A 160 5.04 15.36 -14.20
C ASN A 160 4.27 16.43 -14.97
N ASN A 161 3.38 17.18 -14.33
CA ASN A 161 2.53 18.22 -14.96
C ASN A 161 1.74 17.72 -16.21
N ALA A 162 1.56 16.42 -16.38
CA ALA A 162 0.81 15.86 -17.48
C ALA A 162 -0.66 16.31 -17.41
N SER A 163 -1.20 16.73 -18.52
CA SER A 163 -2.62 17.06 -18.65
C SER A 163 -3.49 15.83 -18.40
N LEU A 164 -4.73 16.06 -17.96
CA LEU A 164 -5.72 14.99 -17.92
C LEU A 164 -6.02 14.50 -19.34
N PRO A 165 -6.29 13.20 -19.52
CA PRO A 165 -6.72 12.69 -20.81
C PRO A 165 -8.03 13.38 -21.21
N LYS A 166 -8.18 13.64 -22.53
CA LYS A 166 -9.46 14.07 -23.08
C LYS A 166 -10.44 12.89 -22.96
N VAL A 167 -11.57 13.11 -22.32
CA VAL A 167 -12.64 12.11 -22.21
C VAL A 167 -13.67 12.44 -23.27
N GLU A 168 -13.99 11.46 -24.10
CA GLU A 168 -15.05 11.52 -25.10
C GLU A 168 -16.08 10.44 -24.79
N ILE A 169 -17.33 10.83 -24.70
CA ILE A 169 -18.44 9.90 -24.46
C ILE A 169 -19.02 9.52 -25.80
N VAL A 170 -18.91 8.23 -26.16
CA VAL A 170 -19.45 7.67 -27.39
C VAL A 170 -20.74 6.92 -27.07
N ASP A 171 -21.85 7.29 -27.72
CA ASP A 171 -23.09 6.53 -27.64
C ASP A 171 -23.05 5.39 -28.68
N LEU A 172 -22.81 4.18 -28.19
CA LEU A 172 -22.69 2.99 -29.04
C LEU A 172 -23.97 2.70 -29.87
N ARG A 173 -25.12 3.23 -29.46
CA ARG A 173 -26.36 3.08 -30.26
C ARG A 173 -26.32 3.90 -31.56
N GLN A 174 -25.55 4.99 -31.56
CA GLN A 174 -25.36 5.82 -32.75
C GLN A 174 -24.27 5.26 -33.67
N GLU A 175 -23.25 4.63 -33.12
CA GLU A 175 -22.15 4.00 -33.85
C GLU A 175 -22.59 2.70 -34.60
N LEU A 176 -23.57 1.98 -34.04
CA LEU A 176 -24.10 0.74 -34.64
C LEU A 176 -25.15 1.01 -35.75
N ALA A 177 -25.46 2.25 -36.02
CA ALA A 177 -26.45 2.66 -37.05
C ALA A 177 -25.82 2.98 -38.45
N VAL A 178 -24.53 2.58 -38.67
CA VAL A 178 -23.82 2.73 -39.95
C VAL A 178 -23.63 1.39 -40.61
#